data_73dc006e8758a221d7fcf4a11a619283
#
_entry.id   73dc006e8758a221d7fcf4a11a619283
#
_cell.length_a   1.000
_cell.length_b   1.000
_cell.length_c   1.000
_cell.angle_alpha   90.00
_cell.angle_beta   90.00
_cell.angle_gamma   90.00
#
_symmetry.space_group_name_H-M   'P 1'
#
loop_
_entity.id
_entity.type
_entity.pdbx_description
1 polymer ?
#
loop_
_entity_poly.entity_id
_entity_poly.type
_entity_poly.pdbx_seq_one_letter_code
_entity_poly.pdbx_strand_id
1 'polypeptide(L)'
;MKKVVVGVSRALSPHPVGNAFEEQLFFTYDGLGRQTNAAIRATHACASAPAGASTGAQAFCGLECVTLLLQGGLRVRDSAGHDHTLAAGDVLWNGAGRGLLREERPAPGAPLEQVSLWINLPAQYKLTE
;
A
#
# COMPACT_ATOMS: atom_id res chain seq x y z
N MET A 1 -7.59 32.43 2.02
CA MET A 1 -6.39 31.70 2.50
C MET A 1 -5.51 31.39 1.29
N LYS A 2 -4.24 31.79 1.33
CA LYS A 2 -3.29 31.54 0.23
C LYS A 2 -2.79 30.09 0.37
N LYS A 3 -3.04 29.25 -0.64
CA LYS A 3 -2.50 27.88 -0.66
C LYS A 3 -1.02 27.93 -1.04
N VAL A 4 -0.16 27.20 -0.34
CA VAL A 4 1.28 27.14 -0.57
C VAL A 4 1.70 25.70 -0.82
N VAL A 5 2.68 25.50 -1.69
CA VAL A 5 3.38 24.22 -1.82
C VAL A 5 4.30 24.07 -0.62
N VAL A 6 4.06 23.06 0.23
CA VAL A 6 4.83 22.81 1.46
C VAL A 6 6.12 22.07 1.16
N GLY A 7 6.13 21.27 0.09
CA GLY A 7 7.29 20.51 -0.33
C GLY A 7 7.03 19.72 -1.61
N VAL A 8 8.09 19.22 -2.19
CA VAL A 8 8.07 18.29 -3.33
C VAL A 8 8.95 17.11 -2.97
N SER A 9 8.39 15.91 -3.03
CA SER A 9 9.13 14.66 -2.86
C SER A 9 9.34 13.99 -4.21
N ARG A 10 10.49 13.35 -4.36
CA ARG A 10 10.77 12.50 -5.52
C ARG A 10 10.81 11.05 -5.07
N ALA A 11 10.34 10.16 -5.92
CA ALA A 11 10.41 8.73 -5.67
C ALA A 11 11.86 8.29 -5.43
N LEU A 12 12.05 7.47 -4.40
CA LEU A 12 13.33 6.83 -4.12
C LEU A 12 13.57 5.68 -5.11
N SER A 13 14.79 5.12 -5.08
CA SER A 13 15.12 3.95 -5.90
C SER A 13 14.17 2.80 -5.59
N PRO A 14 13.75 2.01 -6.61
CA PRO A 14 12.88 0.87 -6.39
C PRO A 14 13.55 -0.18 -5.50
N HIS A 15 12.73 -0.88 -4.72
CA HIS A 15 13.15 -2.01 -3.91
C HIS A 15 12.11 -3.14 -4.05
N PRO A 16 12.54 -4.42 -3.93
CA PRO A 16 11.63 -5.54 -4.08
C PRO A 16 10.72 -5.71 -2.87
N VAL A 17 9.47 -6.11 -3.11
CA VAL A 17 8.51 -6.54 -2.10
C VAL A 17 8.16 -8.01 -2.38
N GLY A 18 8.78 -8.92 -1.64
CA GLY A 18 8.78 -10.33 -1.97
C GLY A 18 9.35 -10.57 -3.38
N ASN A 19 8.70 -11.43 -4.15
CA ASN A 19 8.93 -11.57 -5.59
C ASN A 19 7.73 -11.04 -6.42
N ALA A 20 6.88 -10.24 -5.78
CA ALA A 20 5.66 -9.71 -6.40
C ALA A 20 5.87 -8.39 -7.12
N PHE A 21 6.50 -7.42 -6.45
CA PHE A 21 6.62 -6.05 -6.96
C PHE A 21 8.01 -5.47 -6.79
N GLU A 22 8.28 -4.43 -7.61
CA GLU A 22 9.22 -3.37 -7.28
C GLU A 22 8.44 -2.15 -6.81
N GLU A 23 8.75 -1.67 -5.61
CA GLU A 23 8.08 -0.55 -4.97
C GLU A 23 9.01 0.65 -4.85
N GLN A 24 8.51 1.82 -5.18
CA GLN A 24 9.16 3.11 -4.96
C GLN A 24 8.43 3.88 -3.86
N LEU A 25 9.18 4.41 -2.91
CA LEU A 25 8.66 5.29 -1.87
C LEU A 25 8.61 6.74 -2.38
N PHE A 26 7.45 7.38 -2.30
CA PHE A 26 7.34 8.83 -2.50
C PHE A 26 7.68 9.58 -1.23
N PHE A 27 7.17 9.13 -0.09
CA PHE A 27 7.54 9.63 1.22
C PHE A 27 7.24 8.61 2.32
N THR A 28 7.90 8.80 3.48
CA THR A 28 7.66 8.08 4.72
C THR A 28 7.38 9.06 5.85
N TYR A 29 7.04 8.54 7.04
CA TYR A 29 6.79 9.36 8.23
C TYR A 29 7.99 10.27 8.59
N ASP A 30 9.22 9.78 8.48
CA ASP A 30 10.43 10.53 8.81
C ASP A 30 10.73 11.68 7.82
N GLY A 31 10.12 11.66 6.64
CA GLY A 31 10.16 12.73 5.65
C GLY A 31 8.91 13.61 5.72
N LEU A 32 8.23 13.74 4.59
CA LEU A 32 7.00 14.54 4.46
C LEU A 32 5.82 14.01 5.28
N GLY A 33 5.82 12.75 5.67
CA GLY A 33 4.72 12.14 6.42
C GLY A 33 4.37 12.86 7.73
N ARG A 34 5.34 13.53 8.37
CA ARG A 34 5.07 14.39 9.54
C ARG A 34 4.22 15.62 9.19
N GLN A 35 4.37 16.15 7.98
CA GLN A 35 3.65 17.33 7.50
C GLN A 35 2.32 16.97 6.86
N THR A 36 2.21 15.76 6.33
CA THR A 36 1.02 15.26 5.63
C THR A 36 0.12 14.38 6.50
N ASN A 37 0.42 14.30 7.81
CA ASN A 37 -0.39 13.51 8.73
C ASN A 37 -1.89 13.91 8.59
N ALA A 38 -2.80 12.95 8.34
CA ALA A 38 -2.69 11.50 8.61
C ALA A 38 -1.99 10.61 7.56
N ALA A 39 -1.68 11.08 6.35
CA ALA A 39 -0.94 10.29 5.39
C ALA A 39 0.55 10.19 5.79
N ILE A 40 1.02 9.01 6.16
CA ILE A 40 2.36 8.78 6.70
C ILE A 40 3.32 8.09 5.75
N ARG A 41 2.80 7.48 4.70
CA ARG A 41 3.60 6.83 3.65
C ARG A 41 2.80 6.80 2.34
N ALA A 42 3.47 7.04 1.23
CA ALA A 42 2.93 6.82 -0.10
C ALA A 42 3.93 6.05 -0.95
N THR A 43 3.42 5.10 -1.73
CA THR A 43 4.23 4.23 -2.59
C THR A 43 3.61 4.06 -3.96
N HIS A 44 4.46 3.77 -4.94
CA HIS A 44 4.10 3.31 -6.27
C HIS A 44 4.77 1.97 -6.51
N ALA A 45 4.04 0.97 -6.91
CA ALA A 45 4.56 -0.35 -7.19
C ALA A 45 4.21 -0.81 -8.60
N CYS A 46 5.18 -1.45 -9.24
CA CYS A 46 5.04 -2.06 -10.55
C CYS A 46 5.48 -3.52 -10.50
N ALA A 47 4.86 -4.35 -11.34
CA ALA A 47 5.24 -5.73 -11.50
C ALA A 47 5.04 -6.22 -12.93
N SER A 48 5.91 -7.14 -13.34
CA SER A 48 5.70 -8.09 -14.43
C SER A 48 5.96 -9.48 -13.84
N ALA A 49 5.08 -9.89 -12.92
CA ALA A 49 5.35 -11.00 -12.04
C ALA A 49 5.14 -12.37 -12.70
N PRO A 50 5.99 -13.36 -12.40
CA PRO A 50 5.76 -14.74 -12.81
C PRO A 50 4.54 -15.33 -12.08
N ALA A 51 4.03 -16.45 -12.60
CA ALA A 51 2.97 -17.19 -11.93
C ALA A 51 3.40 -17.57 -10.50
N GLY A 52 2.51 -17.37 -9.52
CA GLY A 52 2.76 -17.66 -8.11
C GLY A 52 3.56 -16.60 -7.35
N ALA A 53 3.88 -15.46 -7.96
CA ALA A 53 4.53 -14.35 -7.27
C ALA A 53 3.67 -13.84 -6.10
N SER A 54 4.32 -13.48 -5.00
CA SER A 54 3.69 -13.04 -3.76
C SER A 54 4.56 -12.05 -3.00
N THR A 55 3.93 -11.11 -2.30
CA THR A 55 4.64 -10.28 -1.31
C THR A 55 5.09 -11.06 -0.08
N GLY A 56 4.54 -12.26 0.11
CA GLY A 56 4.51 -12.91 1.40
C GLY A 56 3.58 -12.20 2.37
N ALA A 57 3.41 -12.76 3.56
CA ALA A 57 2.61 -12.16 4.61
C ALA A 57 3.32 -10.94 5.21
N GLN A 58 2.69 -9.78 5.11
CA GLN A 58 3.17 -8.52 5.66
C GLN A 58 2.29 -8.09 6.83
N ALA A 59 2.89 -7.64 7.92
CA ALA A 59 2.19 -7.19 9.11
C ALA A 59 1.91 -5.70 9.08
N PHE A 60 0.67 -5.33 9.38
CA PHE A 60 0.19 -3.95 9.52
C PHE A 60 -0.46 -3.77 10.89
N CYS A 61 -0.27 -2.63 11.53
CA CYS A 61 -0.87 -2.33 12.83
C CYS A 61 -1.03 -0.82 13.01
N GLY A 62 -2.17 -0.40 13.56
CA GLY A 62 -2.43 0.98 13.94
C GLY A 62 -2.54 1.98 12.80
N LEU A 63 -2.86 1.50 11.60
CA LEU A 63 -3.01 2.31 10.39
C LEU A 63 -4.11 1.77 9.48
N GLU A 64 -4.48 2.57 8.51
CA GLU A 64 -5.26 2.14 7.35
C GLU A 64 -4.38 2.19 6.11
N CYS A 65 -4.64 1.30 5.15
CA CYS A 65 -3.96 1.28 3.87
C CYS A 65 -4.99 1.38 2.75
N VAL A 66 -4.82 2.36 1.88
CA VAL A 66 -5.61 2.52 0.66
C VAL A 66 -4.73 2.16 -0.52
N THR A 67 -5.17 1.19 -1.30
CA THR A 67 -4.48 0.76 -2.52
C THR A 67 -5.38 0.99 -3.72
N LEU A 68 -4.90 1.78 -4.69
CA LEU A 68 -5.54 1.98 -5.99
C LEU A 68 -4.80 1.16 -7.03
N LEU A 69 -5.49 0.21 -7.66
CA LEU A 69 -4.94 -0.56 -8.77
C LEU A 69 -5.14 0.20 -10.08
N LEU A 70 -4.04 0.62 -10.70
CA LEU A 70 -4.05 1.39 -11.95
C LEU A 70 -4.05 0.49 -13.18
N GLN A 71 -3.33 -0.66 -13.09
CA GLN A 71 -3.21 -1.61 -14.19
C GLN A 71 -3.05 -3.03 -13.66
N GLY A 72 -3.54 -4.01 -14.43
CA GLY A 72 -3.41 -5.43 -14.13
C GLY A 72 -4.49 -5.95 -13.19
N GLY A 73 -4.20 -7.06 -12.53
CA GLY A 73 -5.04 -7.73 -11.55
C GLY A 73 -4.24 -8.05 -10.29
N LEU A 74 -4.90 -7.96 -9.14
CA LEU A 74 -4.28 -8.21 -7.84
C LEU A 74 -5.21 -9.03 -6.95
N ARG A 75 -4.74 -10.16 -6.43
CA ARG A 75 -5.42 -10.88 -5.37
C ARG A 75 -4.84 -10.48 -4.03
N VAL A 76 -5.70 -10.13 -3.08
CA VAL A 76 -5.32 -9.72 -1.73
C VAL A 76 -6.02 -10.63 -0.73
N ARG A 77 -5.23 -11.21 0.18
CA ARG A 77 -5.73 -12.04 1.28
C ARG A 77 -5.21 -11.51 2.60
N ASP A 78 -6.01 -11.65 3.64
CA ASP A 78 -5.62 -11.22 4.98
C ASP A 78 -5.97 -12.24 6.08
N SER A 79 -5.41 -12.00 7.28
CA SER A 79 -5.61 -12.86 8.45
C SER A 79 -7.00 -12.75 9.07
N ALA A 80 -7.82 -11.78 8.66
CA ALA A 80 -9.23 -11.67 9.07
C ALA A 80 -10.16 -12.55 8.20
N GLY A 81 -9.60 -13.23 7.19
CA GLY A 81 -10.34 -14.15 6.32
C GLY A 81 -10.85 -13.51 5.04
N HIS A 82 -10.48 -12.28 4.74
CA HIS A 82 -10.84 -11.66 3.47
C HIS A 82 -9.97 -12.20 2.34
N ASP A 83 -10.60 -12.35 1.17
CA ASP A 83 -9.96 -12.80 -0.07
C ASP A 83 -10.62 -12.05 -1.23
N HIS A 84 -9.93 -11.05 -1.75
CA HIS A 84 -10.44 -10.17 -2.79
C HIS A 84 -9.56 -10.21 -4.04
N THR A 85 -10.18 -10.14 -5.20
CA THR A 85 -9.50 -9.92 -6.48
C THR A 85 -9.88 -8.55 -7.01
N LEU A 86 -8.87 -7.73 -7.25
CA LEU A 86 -9.01 -6.36 -7.76
C LEU A 86 -8.68 -6.35 -9.26
N ALA A 87 -9.41 -5.50 -9.98
CA ALA A 87 -9.12 -5.13 -11.36
C ALA A 87 -8.67 -3.67 -11.44
N ALA A 88 -8.11 -3.27 -12.57
CA ALA A 88 -7.73 -1.88 -12.81
C ALA A 88 -8.89 -0.91 -12.57
N GLY A 89 -8.67 0.12 -11.79
CA GLY A 89 -9.66 1.09 -11.32
C GLY A 89 -10.26 0.78 -9.95
N ASP A 90 -10.05 -0.41 -9.40
CA ASP A 90 -10.53 -0.76 -8.07
C ASP A 90 -9.68 -0.10 -6.97
N VAL A 91 -10.34 0.22 -5.87
CA VAL A 91 -9.71 0.72 -4.65
C VAL A 91 -9.97 -0.26 -3.51
N LEU A 92 -8.90 -0.71 -2.87
CA LEU A 92 -8.96 -1.50 -1.66
C LEU A 92 -8.63 -0.61 -0.45
N TRP A 93 -9.52 -0.59 0.54
CA TRP A 93 -9.30 0.09 1.81
C TRP A 93 -9.26 -0.92 2.95
N ASN A 94 -8.11 -1.07 3.59
CA ASN A 94 -7.91 -1.97 4.72
C ASN A 94 -7.67 -1.18 6.00
N GLY A 95 -8.44 -1.48 7.04
CA GLY A 95 -8.11 -1.08 8.40
C GLY A 95 -7.29 -2.18 9.09
N ALA A 96 -6.18 -1.83 9.69
CA ALA A 96 -5.28 -2.78 10.35
C ALA A 96 -5.17 -2.55 11.87
N GLY A 97 -6.16 -1.91 12.49
CA GLY A 97 -6.30 -1.69 13.93
C GLY A 97 -5.22 -2.33 14.81
N ARG A 98 -5.56 -3.33 15.61
CA ARG A 98 -4.62 -4.04 16.48
C ARG A 98 -3.68 -5.02 15.76
N GLY A 99 -3.87 -5.25 14.48
CA GLY A 99 -2.96 -6.04 13.65
C GLY A 99 -3.67 -6.82 12.54
N LEU A 100 -3.05 -6.84 11.39
CA LEU A 100 -3.48 -7.56 10.20
C LEU A 100 -2.25 -8.10 9.48
N LEU A 101 -2.27 -9.39 9.13
CA LEU A 101 -1.34 -9.95 8.14
C LEU A 101 -2.01 -9.89 6.77
N ARG A 102 -1.34 -9.35 5.78
CA ARG A 102 -1.85 -9.23 4.41
C ARG A 102 -0.82 -9.75 3.41
N GLU A 103 -1.30 -10.49 2.42
CA GLU A 103 -0.53 -10.99 1.29
C GLU A 103 -1.15 -10.48 -0.01
N GLU A 104 -0.31 -10.05 -0.94
CA GLU A 104 -0.70 -9.61 -2.27
C GLU A 104 -0.07 -10.50 -3.32
N ARG A 105 -0.86 -10.89 -4.33
CA ARG A 105 -0.44 -11.72 -5.46
C ARG A 105 -0.87 -11.08 -6.76
N PRO A 106 0.06 -10.55 -7.57
CA PRO A 106 -0.26 -10.04 -8.89
C PRO A 106 -0.75 -11.16 -9.81
N ALA A 107 -1.68 -10.83 -10.70
CA ALA A 107 -2.12 -11.76 -11.73
C ALA A 107 -0.95 -12.05 -12.69
N PRO A 108 -0.69 -13.32 -13.03
CA PRO A 108 0.43 -13.68 -13.89
C PRO A 108 0.22 -13.18 -15.32
N GLY A 109 1.32 -12.85 -15.99
CA GLY A 109 1.35 -12.56 -17.42
C GLY A 109 0.82 -11.19 -17.83
N ALA A 110 0.42 -10.35 -16.88
CA ALA A 110 0.01 -8.98 -17.13
C ALA A 110 0.85 -8.01 -16.29
N PRO A 111 1.23 -6.85 -16.84
CA PRO A 111 1.86 -5.82 -16.03
C PRO A 111 0.88 -5.30 -15.00
N LEU A 112 1.38 -5.06 -13.78
CA LEU A 112 0.64 -4.47 -12.68
C LEU A 112 1.21 -3.11 -12.34
N GLU A 113 0.33 -2.18 -12.03
CA GLU A 113 0.69 -0.88 -11.50
C GLU A 113 -0.30 -0.48 -10.40
N GLN A 114 0.23 -0.10 -9.24
CA GLN A 114 -0.59 0.35 -8.12
C GLN A 114 0.05 1.50 -7.34
N VAL A 115 -0.80 2.28 -6.70
CA VAL A 115 -0.41 3.31 -5.73
C VAL A 115 -1.02 2.96 -4.38
N SER A 116 -0.22 3.05 -3.31
CA SER A 116 -0.71 2.83 -1.95
C SER A 116 -0.43 4.02 -1.06
N LEU A 117 -1.39 4.31 -0.18
CA LEU A 117 -1.32 5.36 0.82
C LEU A 117 -1.57 4.76 2.20
N TRP A 118 -0.68 5.02 3.15
CA TRP A 118 -0.84 4.62 4.54
C TRP A 118 -1.31 5.82 5.36
N ILE A 119 -2.43 5.62 6.05
CA ILE A 119 -3.10 6.64 6.85
C ILE A 119 -2.95 6.25 8.32
N ASN A 120 -2.38 7.16 9.11
CA ASN A 120 -2.20 6.94 10.54
C ASN A 120 -3.54 7.04 11.26
N LEU A 121 -3.85 6.05 12.08
CA LEU A 121 -5.02 6.10 12.95
C LEU A 121 -4.74 6.95 14.20
N PRO A 122 -5.71 7.72 14.69
CA PRO A 122 -5.64 8.32 16.02
C PRO A 122 -5.37 7.26 17.09
N ALA A 123 -4.65 7.64 18.15
CA ALA A 123 -4.19 6.70 19.18
C ALA A 123 -5.30 5.81 19.75
N GLN A 124 -6.49 6.38 19.95
CA GLN A 124 -7.67 5.67 20.47
C GLN A 124 -8.20 4.56 19.54
N TYR A 125 -7.87 4.60 18.26
CA TYR A 125 -8.33 3.62 17.26
C TYR A 125 -7.23 2.65 16.81
N LYS A 126 -6.00 2.81 17.29
CA LYS A 126 -4.86 1.99 16.83
C LYS A 126 -4.98 0.50 17.19
N LEU A 127 -5.74 0.18 18.23
CA LEU A 127 -5.93 -1.18 18.72
C LEU A 127 -7.37 -1.68 18.60
N THR A 128 -8.20 -1.03 17.78
CA THR A 128 -9.56 -1.51 17.47
C THR A 128 -9.53 -2.80 16.65
N GLU A 129 -10.58 -3.59 16.82
CA GLU A 129 -10.82 -4.80 16.00
C GLU A 129 -11.30 -4.45 14.60
#